data_8fd2dc66fbca010c9a48ca500e70e3c2
#
_entry.id   8fd2dc66fbca010c9a48ca500e70e3c2
#
_cell.length_a   1.000
_cell.length_b   1.000
_cell.length_c   1.000
_cell.angle_alpha   90.00
_cell.angle_beta   90.00
_cell.angle_gamma   90.00
#
_symmetry.space_group_name_H-M   'P 1'
#
loop_
_entity.id
_entity.type
_entity.pdbx_description
1 polymer ?
#
loop_
_entity_poly.entity_id
_entity_poly.type
_entity_poly.pdbx_seq_one_letter_code
_entity_poly.pdbx_strand_id
1 'polypeptide(L)'
;MNENRTLNNNTPPERKKPNPSLRLGIPIMLLVTMLFIAMLVTGNEGDSFFVFTAIFWFPILLIGLGIFIFHIVRQCKPDKRNSFSRTIVIWGIANILLLAAVLIHDSRKSDKVDAKHLVAHYVKHEREIWDAAEYARSAMDSGAWMRLEFDGKQVEMFHTRPAGDIVSNNWREYHGSTLDADSIGKRIGLTHDEIEGIRQRLEAAGCISIELTNYGSVDSVTYDYFKEKHPVSDVDYIIIGRCRYMMSMYFYDLYRHPMSDTLWNELLLDDVTSIPICDTMALEYGSPAFGDISYPQRDKIIKQLNIKKR
;
A
#
# COMPACT_ATOMS: atom_id res chain seq x y z
N MET A 1 13.15 -6.89 93.69
CA MET A 1 12.56 -7.68 92.61
C MET A 1 12.01 -6.71 91.60
N ASN A 2 12.80 -6.43 90.57
CA ASN A 2 12.42 -5.56 89.44
C ASN A 2 12.28 -6.46 88.19
N GLU A 3 11.08 -6.73 87.79
CA GLU A 3 10.81 -7.39 86.50
C GLU A 3 10.86 -6.36 85.37
N ASN A 4 11.93 -6.40 84.58
CA ASN A 4 12.02 -5.67 83.28
C ASN A 4 11.20 -6.47 82.26
N ARG A 5 9.99 -6.02 81.91
CA ARG A 5 9.28 -6.46 80.71
C ARG A 5 9.81 -5.73 79.47
N THR A 6 10.66 -6.40 78.74
CA THR A 6 11.04 -6.02 77.33
C THR A 6 9.84 -6.23 76.40
N LEU A 7 9.19 -5.12 75.97
CA LEU A 7 8.16 -5.13 74.96
C LEU A 7 8.83 -5.43 73.61
N ASN A 8 8.58 -6.62 73.11
CA ASN A 8 9.03 -7.12 71.84
C ASN A 8 8.11 -6.49 70.74
N ASN A 9 8.49 -5.32 70.17
CA ASN A 9 7.79 -4.64 69.12
C ASN A 9 8.08 -5.34 67.76
N ASN A 10 7.58 -6.54 67.56
CA ASN A 10 7.53 -7.19 66.24
C ASN A 10 6.29 -6.70 65.45
N THR A 11 6.28 -5.44 65.06
CA THR A 11 5.36 -4.96 64.05
C THR A 11 5.84 -5.48 62.67
N PRO A 12 5.06 -6.26 61.94
CA PRO A 12 5.45 -6.71 60.60
C PRO A 12 5.75 -5.48 59.70
N PRO A 13 6.75 -5.50 58.87
CA PRO A 13 7.05 -4.37 57.98
C PRO A 13 5.84 -4.08 57.09
N GLU A 14 5.29 -2.91 57.23
CA GLU A 14 4.15 -2.40 56.46
C GLU A 14 4.48 -2.58 54.96
N ARG A 15 3.83 -3.49 54.26
CA ARG A 15 3.97 -3.67 52.83
C ARG A 15 3.53 -2.39 52.14
N LYS A 16 4.50 -1.55 51.74
CA LYS A 16 4.26 -0.36 50.94
C LYS A 16 3.42 -0.74 49.72
N LYS A 17 2.18 -0.24 49.68
CA LYS A 17 1.31 -0.43 48.51
C LYS A 17 2.07 0.02 47.25
N PRO A 18 2.14 -0.81 46.20
CA PRO A 18 2.83 -0.43 44.99
C PRO A 18 2.19 0.81 44.40
N ASN A 19 3.01 1.79 44.02
CA ASN A 19 2.60 3.09 43.49
C ASN A 19 1.71 2.88 42.25
N PRO A 20 0.48 3.42 42.16
CA PRO A 20 -0.46 3.17 41.06
C PRO A 20 0.11 3.55 39.72
N SER A 21 1.00 4.53 39.61
CA SER A 21 1.73 4.88 38.37
C SER A 21 2.64 3.76 37.86
N LEU A 22 3.09 2.86 38.74
CA LEU A 22 3.90 1.69 38.40
C LEU A 22 3.07 0.57 37.75
N ARG A 23 1.77 0.47 38.08
CA ARG A 23 0.87 -0.54 37.51
C ARG A 23 0.42 -0.17 36.09
N LEU A 24 0.39 1.12 35.76
CA LEU A 24 -0.01 1.60 34.42
C LEU A 24 1.12 1.44 33.37
N GLY A 25 2.38 1.47 33.81
CA GLY A 25 3.52 1.41 32.89
C GLY A 25 3.60 0.13 32.05
N ILE A 26 3.31 -1.03 32.66
CA ILE A 26 3.38 -2.32 31.96
C ILE A 26 2.34 -2.42 30.84
N PRO A 27 1.03 -2.20 31.06
CA PRO A 27 0.04 -2.28 29.99
C PRO A 27 0.30 -1.27 28.86
N ILE A 28 0.75 -0.06 29.15
CA ILE A 28 1.08 0.92 28.12
C ILE A 28 2.26 0.47 27.28
N MET A 29 3.35 -0.01 27.89
CA MET A 29 4.50 -0.53 27.13
C MET A 29 4.14 -1.75 26.29
N LEU A 30 3.23 -2.60 26.79
CA LEU A 30 2.72 -3.76 26.06
C LEU A 30 1.88 -3.32 24.85
N LEU A 31 1.01 -2.33 25.00
CA LEU A 31 0.25 -1.75 23.91
C LEU A 31 1.17 -1.15 22.82
N VAL A 32 2.22 -0.42 23.21
CA VAL A 32 3.22 0.12 22.25
C VAL A 32 3.93 -1.01 21.49
N THR A 33 4.30 -2.09 22.20
CA THR A 33 4.92 -3.26 21.56
C THR A 33 3.98 -3.93 20.57
N MET A 34 2.72 -4.15 20.96
CA MET A 34 1.71 -4.76 20.09
C MET A 34 1.44 -3.90 18.85
N LEU A 35 1.42 -2.57 19.00
CA LEU A 35 1.30 -1.65 17.87
C LEU A 35 2.43 -1.85 16.86
N PHE A 36 3.69 -1.82 17.31
CA PHE A 36 4.83 -1.98 16.40
C PHE A 36 4.86 -3.37 15.74
N ILE A 37 4.46 -4.42 16.46
CA ILE A 37 4.33 -5.77 15.87
C ILE A 37 3.22 -5.77 14.81
N ALA A 38 2.05 -5.18 15.10
CA ALA A 38 0.97 -5.07 14.14
C ALA A 38 1.41 -4.34 12.86
N MET A 39 2.14 -3.22 12.99
CA MET A 39 2.71 -2.48 11.84
C MET A 39 3.66 -3.31 10.99
N LEU A 40 4.42 -4.24 11.59
CA LEU A 40 5.32 -5.13 10.85
C LEU A 40 4.58 -6.28 10.15
N VAL A 41 3.47 -6.75 10.73
CA VAL A 41 2.74 -7.96 10.27
C VAL A 41 1.68 -7.63 9.24
N THR A 42 0.95 -6.50 9.38
CA THR A 42 -0.20 -6.18 8.53
C THR A 42 0.15 -5.75 7.10
N GLY A 43 1.43 -5.56 6.79
CA GLY A 43 1.84 -5.28 5.40
C GLY A 43 1.09 -4.10 4.77
N ASN A 44 0.66 -4.24 3.51
CA ASN A 44 -0.04 -3.19 2.75
C ASN A 44 -1.49 -2.97 3.20
N GLU A 45 -2.16 -3.99 3.74
CA GLU A 45 -3.54 -3.87 4.24
C GLU A 45 -3.63 -2.96 5.48
N GLY A 46 -2.52 -2.82 6.22
CA GLY A 46 -2.44 -1.95 7.40
C GLY A 46 -2.40 -0.46 7.12
N ASP A 47 -2.27 -0.01 5.86
CA ASP A 47 -2.02 1.39 5.57
C ASP A 47 -3.22 2.29 5.90
N SER A 48 -4.46 1.85 5.64
CA SER A 48 -5.67 2.57 6.07
C SER A 48 -5.86 2.50 7.59
N PHE A 49 -5.57 1.35 8.18
CA PHE A 49 -5.56 1.15 9.62
C PHE A 49 -4.47 1.99 10.29
N PHE A 50 -3.33 2.17 9.64
CA PHE A 50 -2.20 2.96 10.12
C PHE A 50 -2.54 4.45 10.25
N VAL A 51 -3.17 5.07 9.27
CA VAL A 51 -3.54 6.50 9.32
C VAL A 51 -4.57 6.75 10.43
N PHE A 52 -5.60 5.91 10.52
CA PHE A 52 -6.60 6.00 11.58
C PHE A 52 -6.01 5.70 12.96
N THR A 53 -5.17 4.67 13.09
CA THR A 53 -4.53 4.31 14.35
C THR A 53 -3.44 5.29 14.76
N ALA A 54 -2.71 5.91 13.85
CA ALA A 54 -1.69 6.90 14.20
C ALA A 54 -2.27 8.06 15.02
N ILE A 55 -3.47 8.54 14.67
CA ILE A 55 -4.15 9.62 15.40
C ILE A 55 -4.48 9.18 16.84
N PHE A 56 -5.00 7.96 17.02
CA PHE A 56 -5.39 7.44 18.33
C PHE A 56 -4.19 6.96 19.15
N TRP A 57 -3.14 6.44 18.51
CA TRP A 57 -1.97 5.89 19.18
C TRP A 57 -0.91 6.92 19.50
N PHE A 58 -0.91 8.08 18.83
CA PHE A 58 0.05 9.14 19.11
C PHE A 58 0.06 9.58 20.58
N PRO A 59 -1.08 9.81 21.26
CA PRO A 59 -1.09 10.09 22.70
C PRO A 59 -0.51 8.93 23.52
N ILE A 60 -0.77 7.67 23.17
CA ILE A 60 -0.26 6.49 23.89
C ILE A 60 1.26 6.40 23.73
N LEU A 61 1.80 6.67 22.55
CA LEU A 61 3.24 6.73 22.30
C LEU A 61 3.91 7.83 23.14
N LEU A 62 3.31 9.03 23.23
CA LEU A 62 3.82 10.12 24.07
C LEU A 62 3.82 9.75 25.57
N ILE A 63 2.75 9.11 26.05
CA ILE A 63 2.69 8.63 27.44
C ILE A 63 3.75 7.55 27.66
N GLY A 64 3.89 6.60 26.74
CA GLY A 64 4.90 5.53 26.80
C GLY A 64 6.32 6.10 26.85
N LEU A 65 6.62 7.11 26.02
CA LEU A 65 7.89 7.82 26.02
C LEU A 65 8.13 8.54 27.36
N GLY A 66 7.11 9.21 27.90
CA GLY A 66 7.19 9.86 29.22
C GLY A 66 7.50 8.87 30.35
N ILE A 67 6.84 7.72 30.35
CA ILE A 67 7.11 6.62 31.31
C ILE A 67 8.54 6.11 31.14
N PHE A 68 9.00 5.91 29.92
CA PHE A 68 10.35 5.44 29.62
C PHE A 68 11.41 6.41 30.14
N ILE A 69 11.29 7.70 29.82
CA ILE A 69 12.19 8.77 30.30
C ILE A 69 12.21 8.82 31.82
N PHE A 70 11.03 8.77 32.45
CA PHE A 70 10.93 8.79 33.92
C PHE A 70 11.74 7.62 34.54
N HIS A 71 11.62 6.42 33.96
CA HIS A 71 12.34 5.26 34.47
C HIS A 71 13.85 5.31 34.19
N ILE A 72 14.28 5.89 33.06
CA ILE A 72 15.72 6.17 32.81
C ILE A 72 16.27 7.10 33.91
N VAL A 73 15.61 8.25 34.13
CA VAL A 73 16.05 9.21 35.16
C VAL A 73 16.11 8.57 36.53
N ARG A 74 15.14 7.68 36.84
CA ARG A 74 15.12 6.94 38.09
C ARG A 74 16.31 5.95 38.21
N GLN A 75 16.71 5.30 37.10
CA GLN A 75 17.88 4.40 37.10
C GLN A 75 19.22 5.13 37.22
N CYS A 76 19.27 6.40 36.80
CA CYS A 76 20.47 7.24 36.98
C CYS A 76 20.71 7.64 38.45
N LYS A 77 19.69 7.55 39.33
CA LYS A 77 19.80 7.87 40.76
C LYS A 77 20.06 6.62 41.57
N PRO A 78 21.28 6.45 42.20
CA PRO A 78 21.66 5.21 42.88
C PRO A 78 20.71 4.78 43.99
N ASP A 79 20.16 5.74 44.71
CA ASP A 79 19.21 5.55 45.83
C ASP A 79 17.80 5.12 45.39
N LYS A 80 17.46 5.27 44.09
CA LYS A 80 16.15 4.99 43.49
C LYS A 80 16.12 3.84 42.52
N ARG A 81 17.26 3.18 42.31
CA ARG A 81 17.38 2.01 41.42
C ARG A 81 16.54 0.85 41.94
N ASN A 82 15.75 0.23 41.06
CA ASN A 82 15.04 -0.98 41.36
C ASN A 82 14.90 -1.87 40.10
N SER A 83 14.61 -3.16 40.32
CA SER A 83 14.49 -4.13 39.25
C SER A 83 13.35 -3.80 38.28
N PHE A 84 12.24 -3.27 38.78
CA PHE A 84 11.09 -2.88 37.97
C PHE A 84 11.46 -1.75 36.96
N SER A 85 12.10 -0.67 37.43
CA SER A 85 12.60 0.39 36.55
C SER A 85 13.56 -0.12 35.51
N ARG A 86 14.43 -1.09 35.87
CA ARG A 86 15.35 -1.74 34.93
C ARG A 86 14.60 -2.48 33.84
N THR A 87 13.56 -3.25 34.20
CA THR A 87 12.72 -3.97 33.24
C THR A 87 12.02 -3.01 32.26
N ILE A 88 11.46 -1.91 32.75
CA ILE A 88 10.82 -0.90 31.87
C ILE A 88 11.82 -0.26 30.93
N VAL A 89 13.06 0.04 31.39
CA VAL A 89 14.10 0.60 30.52
C VAL A 89 14.52 -0.41 29.42
N ILE A 90 14.72 -1.67 29.79
CA ILE A 90 15.05 -2.72 28.80
C ILE A 90 13.94 -2.86 27.76
N TRP A 91 12.67 -2.88 28.23
CA TRP A 91 11.52 -2.97 27.34
C TRP A 91 11.38 -1.74 26.44
N GLY A 92 11.64 -0.54 26.95
CA GLY A 92 11.67 0.69 26.15
C GLY A 92 12.74 0.66 25.06
N ILE A 93 13.93 0.15 25.37
CA ILE A 93 15.00 -0.06 24.37
C ILE A 93 14.53 -1.05 23.30
N ALA A 94 13.91 -2.17 23.68
CA ALA A 94 13.37 -3.14 22.73
C ALA A 94 12.32 -2.53 21.79
N ASN A 95 11.44 -1.65 22.31
CA ASN A 95 10.48 -0.92 21.48
C ASN A 95 11.15 0.08 20.52
N ILE A 96 12.23 0.74 20.92
CA ILE A 96 13.01 1.61 20.01
C ILE A 96 13.63 0.79 18.88
N LEU A 97 14.18 -0.39 19.17
CA LEU A 97 14.73 -1.28 18.14
C LEU A 97 13.63 -1.79 17.20
N LEU A 98 12.46 -2.10 17.74
CA LEU A 98 11.30 -2.50 16.94
C LEU A 98 10.82 -1.35 16.04
N LEU A 99 10.75 -0.12 16.56
CA LEU A 99 10.44 1.07 15.75
C LEU A 99 11.47 1.26 14.63
N ALA A 100 12.76 1.13 14.92
CA ALA A 100 13.81 1.20 13.90
C ALA A 100 13.61 0.11 12.82
N ALA A 101 13.22 -1.11 13.19
CA ALA A 101 12.92 -2.17 12.25
C ALA A 101 11.69 -1.83 11.37
N VAL A 102 10.63 -1.21 11.94
CA VAL A 102 9.48 -0.71 11.18
C VAL A 102 9.92 0.34 10.17
N LEU A 103 10.70 1.34 10.60
CA LEU A 103 11.17 2.42 9.72
C LEU A 103 12.07 1.90 8.58
N ILE A 104 12.95 0.92 8.87
CA ILE A 104 13.78 0.28 7.84
C ILE A 104 12.91 -0.51 6.86
N HIS A 105 11.91 -1.23 7.37
CA HIS A 105 10.98 -1.98 6.53
C HIS A 105 10.19 -1.06 5.60
N ASP A 106 9.66 0.04 6.14
CA ASP A 106 8.92 1.04 5.38
C ASP A 106 9.82 1.76 4.36
N SER A 107 11.05 2.13 4.73
CA SER A 107 12.03 2.69 3.80
C SER A 107 12.31 1.77 2.61
N ARG A 108 12.43 0.45 2.84
CA ARG A 108 12.62 -0.53 1.75
C ARG A 108 11.41 -0.66 0.84
N LYS A 109 10.19 -0.45 1.36
CA LYS A 109 8.98 -0.38 0.53
C LYS A 109 8.97 0.91 -0.29
N SER A 110 9.30 2.04 0.33
CA SER A 110 9.39 3.34 -0.35
C SER A 110 10.38 3.30 -1.52
N ASP A 111 11.51 2.62 -1.40
CA ASP A 111 12.47 2.45 -2.50
C ASP A 111 11.86 1.76 -3.72
N LYS A 112 10.92 0.83 -3.53
CA LYS A 112 10.26 0.10 -4.64
C LYS A 112 9.35 0.98 -5.48
N VAL A 113 8.88 2.09 -4.93
CA VAL A 113 7.99 3.05 -5.60
C VAL A 113 8.73 4.27 -6.15
N ASP A 114 10.04 4.38 -5.94
CA ASP A 114 10.85 5.40 -6.61
C ASP A 114 10.80 5.22 -8.14
N ALA A 115 10.58 6.30 -8.87
CA ALA A 115 10.41 6.26 -10.32
C ALA A 115 11.57 5.58 -11.06
N LYS A 116 12.81 5.74 -10.58
CA LYS A 116 13.98 5.04 -11.16
C LYS A 116 13.90 3.54 -10.99
N HIS A 117 13.42 3.06 -9.84
CA HIS A 117 13.21 1.64 -9.58
C HIS A 117 12.06 1.10 -10.41
N LEU A 118 10.97 1.88 -10.59
CA LEU A 118 9.85 1.51 -11.45
C LEU A 118 10.30 1.40 -12.91
N VAL A 119 11.04 2.37 -13.43
CA VAL A 119 11.60 2.31 -14.80
C VAL A 119 12.57 1.15 -14.94
N ALA A 120 13.49 0.94 -14.00
CA ALA A 120 14.41 -0.18 -14.03
C ALA A 120 13.70 -1.54 -13.95
N HIS A 121 12.63 -1.63 -13.17
CA HIS A 121 11.78 -2.82 -13.12
C HIS A 121 11.10 -3.06 -14.46
N TYR A 122 10.48 -2.03 -15.06
CA TYR A 122 9.86 -2.14 -16.38
C TYR A 122 10.86 -2.65 -17.42
N VAL A 123 12.01 -2.00 -17.55
CA VAL A 123 13.05 -2.40 -18.53
C VAL A 123 13.50 -3.84 -18.31
N LYS A 124 13.61 -4.28 -17.06
CA LYS A 124 14.01 -5.67 -16.74
C LYS A 124 12.92 -6.70 -17.05
N HIS A 125 11.66 -6.35 -16.89
CA HIS A 125 10.52 -7.26 -17.01
C HIS A 125 9.57 -6.87 -18.14
N GLU A 126 10.02 -6.08 -19.10
CA GLU A 126 9.19 -5.55 -20.19
C GLU A 126 8.45 -6.66 -20.94
N ARG A 127 9.16 -7.76 -21.25
CA ARG A 127 8.58 -8.91 -21.95
C ARG A 127 7.46 -9.58 -21.15
N GLU A 128 7.69 -9.84 -19.86
CA GLU A 128 6.72 -10.48 -18.97
C GLU A 128 5.51 -9.58 -18.73
N ILE A 129 5.72 -8.27 -18.64
CA ILE A 129 4.66 -7.27 -18.48
C ILE A 129 3.78 -7.26 -19.73
N TRP A 130 4.36 -7.22 -20.94
CA TRP A 130 3.61 -7.27 -22.18
C TRP A 130 2.94 -8.63 -22.40
N ASP A 131 3.56 -9.75 -22.00
CA ASP A 131 2.93 -11.07 -22.06
C ASP A 131 1.67 -11.12 -21.21
N ALA A 132 1.70 -10.58 -19.99
CA ALA A 132 0.52 -10.48 -19.13
C ALA A 132 -0.58 -9.62 -19.76
N ALA A 133 -0.22 -8.48 -20.32
CA ALA A 133 -1.15 -7.55 -20.96
C ALA A 133 -1.85 -8.16 -22.19
N GLU A 134 -1.09 -8.73 -23.11
CA GLU A 134 -1.64 -9.31 -24.35
C GLU A 134 -2.40 -10.62 -24.08
N TYR A 135 -1.95 -11.42 -23.12
CA TYR A 135 -2.70 -12.59 -22.71
C TYR A 135 -4.08 -12.23 -22.17
N ALA A 136 -4.15 -11.30 -21.22
CA ALA A 136 -5.41 -10.85 -20.66
C ALA A 136 -6.35 -10.28 -21.73
N ARG A 137 -5.82 -9.50 -22.67
CA ARG A 137 -6.59 -8.98 -23.79
C ARG A 137 -7.14 -10.08 -24.68
N SER A 138 -6.32 -11.08 -25.02
CA SER A 138 -6.73 -12.18 -25.91
C SER A 138 -7.76 -13.12 -25.28
N ALA A 139 -7.78 -13.20 -23.95
CA ALA A 139 -8.67 -14.07 -23.21
C ALA A 139 -10.10 -13.52 -23.04
N MET A 140 -10.29 -12.19 -23.11
CA MET A 140 -11.58 -11.57 -22.85
C MET A 140 -12.33 -11.20 -24.13
N ASP A 141 -13.65 -11.09 -24.03
CA ASP A 141 -14.53 -10.70 -25.12
C ASP A 141 -14.16 -9.33 -25.70
N SER A 142 -14.31 -9.20 -27.01
CA SER A 142 -14.13 -7.93 -27.71
C SER A 142 -15.14 -6.87 -27.21
N GLY A 143 -14.68 -5.67 -26.94
CA GLY A 143 -15.47 -4.56 -26.42
C GLY A 143 -15.68 -4.59 -24.89
N ALA A 144 -15.25 -5.66 -24.22
CA ALA A 144 -15.36 -5.74 -22.77
C ALA A 144 -14.24 -4.93 -22.08
N TRP A 145 -14.52 -4.51 -20.85
CA TRP A 145 -13.56 -3.88 -19.94
C TRP A 145 -13.43 -4.69 -18.67
N MET A 146 -12.22 -4.73 -18.11
CA MET A 146 -11.99 -5.28 -16.78
C MET A 146 -10.95 -4.49 -16.00
N ARG A 147 -11.07 -4.60 -14.67
CA ARG A 147 -10.02 -4.28 -13.71
C ARG A 147 -9.92 -5.44 -12.73
N LEU A 148 -8.77 -6.08 -12.68
CA LEU A 148 -8.50 -7.28 -11.88
C LEU A 148 -7.25 -7.06 -11.05
N GLU A 149 -7.36 -7.31 -9.74
CA GLU A 149 -6.28 -7.16 -8.79
C GLU A 149 -6.16 -8.40 -7.91
N PHE A 150 -4.93 -8.77 -7.61
CA PHE A 150 -4.61 -9.93 -6.79
C PHE A 150 -3.83 -9.54 -5.53
N ASP A 151 -4.17 -10.19 -4.41
CA ASP A 151 -3.32 -10.29 -3.23
C ASP A 151 -2.79 -11.72 -3.12
N GLY A 152 -1.53 -11.91 -3.52
CA GLY A 152 -0.93 -13.23 -3.68
C GLY A 152 -1.72 -14.12 -4.65
N LYS A 153 -2.39 -15.14 -4.12
CA LYS A 153 -3.20 -16.08 -4.94
C LYS A 153 -4.69 -15.73 -4.96
N GLN A 154 -5.12 -14.76 -4.17
CA GLN A 154 -6.53 -14.41 -4.06
C GLN A 154 -6.87 -13.24 -4.97
N VAL A 155 -8.06 -13.25 -5.54
CA VAL A 155 -8.63 -12.08 -6.21
C VAL A 155 -9.03 -11.09 -5.13
N GLU A 156 -8.36 -9.94 -5.10
CA GLU A 156 -8.66 -8.84 -4.17
C GLU A 156 -9.79 -7.96 -4.72
N MET A 157 -9.74 -7.65 -6.02
CA MET A 157 -10.75 -6.83 -6.67
C MET A 157 -10.98 -7.32 -8.10
N PHE A 158 -12.24 -7.42 -8.52
CA PHE A 158 -12.60 -7.74 -9.88
C PHE A 158 -13.80 -6.95 -10.34
N HIS A 159 -13.57 -5.98 -11.22
CA HIS A 159 -14.59 -5.20 -11.86
C HIS A 159 -14.67 -5.58 -13.32
N THR A 160 -15.88 -5.73 -13.86
CA THR A 160 -16.08 -6.08 -15.26
C THR A 160 -17.21 -5.29 -15.88
N ARG A 161 -17.08 -4.98 -17.16
CA ARG A 161 -18.11 -4.39 -17.98
C ARG A 161 -18.15 -5.13 -19.31
N PRO A 162 -19.21 -5.90 -19.60
CA PRO A 162 -19.42 -6.55 -20.90
C PRO A 162 -19.52 -5.52 -22.04
N ALA A 163 -19.26 -5.98 -23.26
CA ALA A 163 -19.41 -5.17 -24.47
C ALA A 163 -20.84 -4.64 -24.60
N GLY A 164 -20.99 -3.38 -24.98
CA GLY A 164 -22.30 -2.74 -25.16
C GLY A 164 -22.94 -2.19 -23.89
N ASP A 165 -22.41 -2.47 -22.70
CA ASP A 165 -22.94 -2.04 -21.40
C ASP A 165 -22.46 -0.64 -20.96
N ILE A 166 -22.16 0.21 -21.91
CA ILE A 166 -21.51 1.51 -21.64
C ILE A 166 -22.39 2.48 -20.86
N VAL A 167 -23.70 2.37 -21.03
CA VAL A 167 -24.69 3.32 -20.46
C VAL A 167 -25.30 2.83 -19.15
N SER A 168 -25.18 1.55 -18.86
CA SER A 168 -25.89 0.93 -17.72
C SER A 168 -24.99 0.77 -16.53
N ASN A 169 -24.42 1.56 -15.86
CA ASN A 169 -23.75 1.40 -14.54
C ASN A 169 -23.70 -0.07 -13.99
N ASN A 170 -23.69 -1.08 -14.85
CA ASN A 170 -23.68 -2.51 -14.54
C ASN A 170 -22.26 -2.98 -14.18
N TRP A 171 -21.56 -2.14 -13.45
CA TRP A 171 -20.31 -2.52 -12.80
C TRP A 171 -20.61 -3.63 -11.80
N ARG A 172 -19.87 -4.70 -11.91
CA ARG A 172 -19.89 -5.76 -10.90
C ARG A 172 -18.55 -5.75 -10.20
N GLU A 173 -18.64 -5.60 -8.92
CA GLU A 173 -17.51 -5.61 -8.01
C GLU A 173 -17.48 -6.95 -7.28
N TYR A 174 -16.34 -7.64 -7.30
CA TYR A 174 -16.17 -8.87 -6.54
C TYR A 174 -16.02 -8.59 -5.05
N HIS A 175 -15.25 -7.57 -4.70
CA HIS A 175 -15.03 -7.20 -3.30
C HIS A 175 -16.35 -6.77 -2.64
N GLY A 176 -16.78 -7.53 -1.62
CA GLY A 176 -18.07 -7.33 -0.97
C GLY A 176 -19.30 -7.82 -1.77
N SER A 177 -19.09 -8.46 -2.93
CA SER A 177 -20.16 -9.10 -3.72
C SER A 177 -20.46 -10.50 -3.22
N THR A 178 -21.70 -10.96 -3.48
CA THR A 178 -22.09 -12.36 -3.29
C THR A 178 -21.66 -13.28 -4.46
N LEU A 179 -21.16 -12.70 -5.56
CA LEU A 179 -20.68 -13.42 -6.73
C LEU A 179 -19.21 -13.79 -6.54
N ASP A 180 -18.84 -15.00 -6.98
CA ASP A 180 -17.45 -15.42 -7.07
C ASP A 180 -16.73 -14.81 -8.30
N ALA A 181 -15.41 -14.87 -8.32
CA ALA A 181 -14.60 -14.31 -9.40
C ALA A 181 -14.92 -14.97 -10.76
N ASP A 182 -15.19 -16.29 -10.77
CA ASP A 182 -15.49 -17.02 -12.00
C ASP A 182 -16.83 -16.57 -12.59
N SER A 183 -17.84 -16.34 -11.75
CA SER A 183 -19.14 -15.82 -12.17
C SER A 183 -19.04 -14.42 -12.76
N ILE A 184 -18.16 -13.58 -12.21
CA ILE A 184 -17.88 -12.24 -12.71
C ILE A 184 -17.12 -12.31 -14.04
N GLY A 185 -16.07 -13.15 -14.11
CA GLY A 185 -15.23 -13.33 -15.29
C GLY A 185 -16.01 -13.83 -16.51
N LYS A 186 -16.93 -14.78 -16.34
CA LYS A 186 -17.79 -15.30 -17.40
C LYS A 186 -18.61 -14.22 -18.13
N ARG A 187 -18.86 -13.08 -17.49
CA ARG A 187 -19.60 -11.97 -18.11
C ARG A 187 -18.83 -11.26 -19.21
N ILE A 188 -17.52 -11.46 -19.26
CA ILE A 188 -16.60 -10.90 -20.25
C ILE A 188 -15.80 -11.99 -20.97
N GLY A 189 -16.29 -13.22 -20.95
CA GLY A 189 -15.70 -14.37 -21.65
C GLY A 189 -14.57 -15.06 -20.91
N LEU A 190 -14.17 -14.64 -19.71
CA LEU A 190 -13.07 -15.25 -18.96
C LEU A 190 -13.51 -16.53 -18.23
N THR A 191 -12.70 -17.56 -18.36
CA THR A 191 -12.76 -18.80 -17.56
C THR A 191 -11.89 -18.72 -16.32
N HIS A 192 -12.06 -19.66 -15.38
CA HIS A 192 -11.20 -19.79 -14.21
C HIS A 192 -9.71 -19.93 -14.59
N ASP A 193 -9.40 -20.77 -15.57
CA ASP A 193 -8.03 -21.02 -16.02
C ASP A 193 -7.39 -19.75 -16.64
N GLU A 194 -8.18 -18.93 -17.31
CA GLU A 194 -7.71 -17.67 -17.87
C GLU A 194 -7.46 -16.62 -16.77
N ILE A 195 -8.32 -16.53 -15.76
CA ILE A 195 -8.09 -15.66 -14.58
C ILE A 195 -6.80 -16.09 -13.88
N GLU A 196 -6.62 -17.39 -13.65
CA GLU A 196 -5.40 -17.92 -13.04
C GLU A 196 -4.17 -17.73 -13.95
N GLY A 197 -4.34 -17.86 -15.27
CA GLY A 197 -3.30 -17.56 -16.26
C GLY A 197 -2.85 -16.09 -16.26
N ILE A 198 -3.78 -15.15 -16.06
CA ILE A 198 -3.48 -13.71 -15.88
C ILE A 198 -2.69 -13.54 -14.59
N ARG A 199 -3.16 -14.12 -13.48
CA ARG A 199 -2.48 -14.04 -12.18
C ARG A 199 -1.01 -14.48 -12.25
N GLN A 200 -0.76 -15.65 -12.85
CA GLN A 200 0.59 -16.23 -12.97
C GLN A 200 1.52 -15.32 -13.77
N ARG A 201 1.03 -14.70 -14.85
CA ARG A 201 1.82 -13.78 -15.67
C ARG A 201 2.10 -12.48 -14.95
N LEU A 202 1.12 -11.92 -14.24
CA LEU A 202 1.34 -10.74 -13.40
C LEU A 202 2.36 -11.03 -12.30
N GLU A 203 2.28 -12.19 -11.66
CA GLU A 203 3.25 -12.62 -10.64
C GLU A 203 4.66 -12.75 -11.23
N ALA A 204 4.81 -13.36 -12.42
CA ALA A 204 6.10 -13.46 -13.13
C ALA A 204 6.66 -12.08 -13.50
N ALA A 205 5.80 -11.14 -13.90
CA ALA A 205 6.14 -9.76 -14.15
C ALA A 205 6.40 -8.95 -12.86
N GLY A 206 6.15 -9.53 -11.67
CA GLY A 206 6.22 -8.85 -10.39
C GLY A 206 5.16 -7.75 -10.25
N CYS A 207 4.00 -7.90 -10.88
CA CYS A 207 2.88 -6.97 -10.88
C CYS A 207 1.67 -7.59 -10.15
N ILE A 208 0.69 -6.77 -9.77
CA ILE A 208 -0.42 -7.21 -8.92
C ILE A 208 -1.80 -6.97 -9.53
N SER A 209 -1.90 -6.11 -10.54
CA SER A 209 -3.20 -5.81 -11.15
C SER A 209 -3.08 -5.51 -12.63
N ILE A 210 -4.21 -5.61 -13.32
CA ILE A 210 -4.38 -5.22 -14.70
C ILE A 210 -5.73 -4.55 -14.89
N GLU A 211 -5.74 -3.48 -15.68
CA GLU A 211 -6.94 -2.82 -16.16
C GLU A 211 -6.83 -2.61 -17.66
N LEU A 212 -7.84 -3.01 -18.41
CA LEU A 212 -7.86 -2.85 -19.86
C LEU A 212 -9.26 -2.84 -20.43
N THR A 213 -9.39 -2.24 -21.62
CA THR A 213 -10.52 -2.43 -22.52
C THR A 213 -10.04 -3.20 -23.74
N ASN A 214 -10.76 -4.26 -24.11
CA ASN A 214 -10.49 -4.96 -25.36
C ASN A 214 -11.19 -4.24 -26.54
N TYR A 215 -10.53 -3.27 -27.14
CA TYR A 215 -11.07 -2.44 -28.24
C TYR A 215 -11.25 -3.19 -29.57
N GLY A 216 -11.25 -4.52 -29.60
CA GLY A 216 -11.30 -5.33 -30.82
C GLY A 216 -12.43 -5.00 -31.81
N SER A 217 -13.53 -4.41 -31.34
CA SER A 217 -14.60 -3.82 -32.15
C SER A 217 -15.38 -2.82 -31.32
N VAL A 218 -14.80 -1.66 -31.04
CA VAL A 218 -15.48 -0.64 -30.25
C VAL A 218 -16.62 -0.05 -31.05
N ASP A 219 -17.84 -0.30 -30.59
CA ASP A 219 -18.99 0.44 -31.02
C ASP A 219 -18.86 1.93 -30.64
N SER A 220 -19.27 2.75 -31.55
CA SER A 220 -18.94 4.15 -31.76
C SER A 220 -19.09 5.12 -30.58
N VAL A 221 -19.88 4.84 -29.56
CA VAL A 221 -20.31 5.88 -28.60
C VAL A 221 -19.25 6.28 -27.57
N THR A 222 -18.55 5.33 -26.95
CA THR A 222 -17.44 5.66 -26.02
C THR A 222 -16.21 6.13 -26.79
N TYR A 223 -16.03 5.55 -27.95
CA TYR A 223 -14.95 5.89 -28.87
C TYR A 223 -15.05 7.32 -29.38
N ASP A 224 -16.25 7.82 -29.66
CA ASP A 224 -16.44 9.17 -30.16
C ASP A 224 -16.05 10.25 -29.14
N TYR A 225 -16.27 10.04 -27.85
CA TYR A 225 -15.86 11.01 -26.81
C TYR A 225 -14.34 11.17 -26.73
N PHE A 226 -13.60 10.04 -26.81
CA PHE A 226 -12.13 10.07 -26.78
C PHE A 226 -11.53 10.40 -28.16
N LYS A 227 -12.20 10.05 -29.25
CA LYS A 227 -11.77 10.29 -30.63
C LYS A 227 -11.71 11.76 -31.01
N GLU A 228 -12.52 12.61 -30.39
CA GLU A 228 -12.45 14.06 -30.60
C GLU A 228 -11.15 14.68 -30.13
N LYS A 229 -10.45 14.02 -29.17
CA LYS A 229 -9.21 14.53 -28.58
C LYS A 229 -7.97 13.77 -29.04
N HIS A 230 -8.06 12.46 -29.25
CA HIS A 230 -6.90 11.60 -29.50
C HIS A 230 -7.12 10.62 -30.64
N PRO A 231 -6.09 10.29 -31.43
CA PRO A 231 -6.16 9.18 -32.38
C PRO A 231 -6.38 7.84 -31.62
N VAL A 232 -6.95 6.84 -32.30
CA VAL A 232 -7.21 5.49 -31.74
C VAL A 232 -5.99 4.89 -31.05
N SER A 233 -4.80 5.11 -31.65
CA SER A 233 -3.53 4.64 -31.11
C SER A 233 -3.21 5.15 -29.71
N ASP A 234 -3.70 6.33 -29.36
CA ASP A 234 -3.43 6.96 -28.06
C ASP A 234 -4.39 6.47 -26.96
N VAL A 235 -5.53 5.88 -27.34
CA VAL A 235 -6.52 5.35 -26.37
C VAL A 235 -6.46 3.84 -26.23
N ASP A 236 -5.68 3.13 -27.04
CA ASP A 236 -5.47 1.68 -26.95
C ASP A 236 -4.28 1.38 -26.02
N TYR A 237 -4.52 1.53 -24.73
CA TYR A 237 -3.53 1.26 -23.69
C TYR A 237 -4.06 0.27 -22.64
N ILE A 238 -3.14 -0.32 -21.89
CA ILE A 238 -3.38 -1.27 -20.82
C ILE A 238 -2.69 -0.74 -19.58
N ILE A 239 -3.38 -0.73 -18.45
CA ILE A 239 -2.83 -0.30 -17.17
C ILE A 239 -2.40 -1.53 -16.38
N ILE A 240 -1.13 -1.61 -16.01
CA ILE A 240 -0.57 -2.68 -15.18
C ILE A 240 -0.19 -2.12 -13.82
N GLY A 241 -0.86 -2.56 -12.76
CA GLY A 241 -0.52 -2.17 -11.39
C GLY A 241 0.72 -2.90 -10.89
N ARG A 242 1.78 -2.12 -10.63
CA ARG A 242 3.06 -2.65 -10.17
C ARG A 242 3.05 -2.99 -8.69
N CYS A 243 2.62 -2.06 -7.85
CA CYS A 243 2.59 -2.24 -6.41
C CYS A 243 1.74 -1.18 -5.74
N ARG A 244 1.24 -1.51 -4.56
CA ARG A 244 0.64 -0.55 -3.63
C ARG A 244 1.69 -0.01 -2.66
N TYR A 245 1.57 1.28 -2.36
CA TYR A 245 2.28 1.90 -1.26
C TYR A 245 1.33 2.86 -0.54
N MET A 246 1.11 2.63 0.73
CA MET A 246 0.05 3.29 1.49
C MET A 246 -1.33 3.08 0.82
N MET A 247 -2.10 4.13 0.62
CA MET A 247 -3.43 4.06 0.00
C MET A 247 -3.39 4.28 -1.52
N SER A 248 -2.22 4.24 -2.12
CA SER A 248 -2.01 4.57 -3.52
C SER A 248 -1.38 3.40 -4.27
N MET A 249 -1.56 3.38 -5.58
CA MET A 249 -1.01 2.39 -6.47
C MET A 249 -0.16 3.06 -7.54
N TYR A 250 0.89 2.37 -7.95
CA TYR A 250 1.79 2.77 -9.04
C TYR A 250 1.58 1.83 -10.21
N PHE A 251 1.38 2.42 -11.38
CA PHE A 251 1.02 1.70 -12.59
C PHE A 251 2.02 1.96 -13.70
N TYR A 252 1.97 1.06 -14.70
CA TYR A 252 2.51 1.22 -16.04
C TYR A 252 1.33 1.34 -17.00
N ASP A 253 1.22 2.47 -17.69
CA ASP A 253 0.31 2.63 -18.81
C ASP A 253 1.03 2.18 -20.08
N LEU A 254 0.61 1.07 -20.63
CA LEU A 254 1.25 0.43 -21.78
C LEU A 254 0.47 0.77 -23.04
N TYR A 255 1.05 1.57 -23.91
CA TYR A 255 0.48 1.94 -25.19
C TYR A 255 0.93 0.95 -26.25
N ARG A 256 -0.02 0.34 -26.97
CA ARG A 256 0.28 -0.63 -28.02
C ARG A 256 0.95 -0.01 -29.24
N HIS A 257 0.75 1.28 -29.44
CA HIS A 257 1.38 2.06 -30.48
C HIS A 257 2.19 3.19 -29.83
N PRO A 258 3.23 3.68 -30.51
CA PRO A 258 3.94 4.86 -30.02
C PRO A 258 2.97 6.02 -29.77
N MET A 259 3.05 6.62 -28.61
CA MET A 259 2.26 7.80 -28.25
C MET A 259 2.49 8.92 -29.28
N SER A 260 1.41 9.58 -29.67
CA SER A 260 1.52 10.80 -30.47
C SER A 260 2.23 11.92 -29.69
N ASP A 261 2.81 12.89 -30.41
CA ASP A 261 3.40 14.06 -29.75
C ASP A 261 2.37 14.85 -28.93
N THR A 262 1.10 14.83 -29.36
CA THR A 262 -0.01 15.44 -28.64
C THR A 262 -0.23 14.76 -27.29
N LEU A 263 -0.39 13.45 -27.27
CA LEU A 263 -0.56 12.68 -26.03
C LEU A 263 0.67 12.80 -25.12
N TRP A 264 1.86 12.66 -25.68
CA TRP A 264 3.10 12.82 -24.93
C TRP A 264 3.18 14.17 -24.21
N ASN A 265 2.87 15.26 -24.92
CA ASN A 265 2.91 16.60 -24.35
C ASN A 265 1.78 16.84 -23.33
N GLU A 266 0.59 16.26 -23.55
CA GLU A 266 -0.51 16.31 -22.57
C GLU A 266 -0.12 15.60 -21.28
N LEU A 267 0.37 14.36 -21.33
CA LEU A 267 0.87 13.63 -20.16
C LEU A 267 2.00 14.39 -19.46
N LEU A 268 2.85 15.08 -20.21
CA LEU A 268 3.97 15.81 -19.64
C LEU A 268 3.59 17.13 -18.99
N LEU A 269 2.57 17.83 -19.49
CA LEU A 269 2.29 19.24 -19.11
C LEU A 269 1.00 19.40 -18.31
N ASP A 270 -0.04 18.68 -18.70
CA ASP A 270 -1.39 18.90 -18.23
C ASP A 270 -1.85 17.80 -17.26
N ASP A 271 -1.40 16.57 -17.48
CA ASP A 271 -1.67 15.46 -16.57
C ASP A 271 -0.73 15.49 -15.37
N VAL A 272 -1.33 15.54 -14.19
CA VAL A 272 -0.57 15.54 -12.91
C VAL A 272 -0.31 14.15 -12.37
N THR A 273 -1.03 13.14 -12.85
CA THR A 273 -0.98 11.75 -12.34
C THR A 273 0.06 10.92 -13.08
N SER A 274 0.38 11.26 -14.33
CA SER A 274 1.20 10.45 -15.22
C SER A 274 2.51 11.13 -15.60
N ILE A 275 3.50 10.33 -15.97
CA ILE A 275 4.81 10.76 -16.47
C ILE A 275 5.16 9.88 -17.67
N PRO A 276 5.21 10.40 -18.90
CA PRO A 276 5.64 9.64 -20.07
C PRO A 276 7.13 9.30 -19.96
N ILE A 277 7.49 8.04 -20.15
CA ILE A 277 8.87 7.54 -19.98
C ILE A 277 9.50 7.15 -21.32
N CYS A 278 8.77 6.39 -22.13
CA CYS A 278 9.16 6.02 -23.48
C CYS A 278 7.95 6.03 -24.41
N ASP A 279 8.15 5.77 -25.68
CA ASP A 279 7.09 5.86 -26.70
C ASP A 279 5.85 5.03 -26.40
N THR A 280 6.02 3.96 -25.65
CA THR A 280 4.97 2.98 -25.37
C THR A 280 4.67 2.80 -23.89
N MET A 281 5.24 3.64 -23.00
CA MET A 281 5.00 3.49 -21.56
C MET A 281 5.03 4.82 -20.83
N ALA A 282 4.02 5.05 -19.97
CA ALA A 282 4.01 6.06 -18.94
C ALA A 282 3.96 5.43 -17.55
N LEU A 283 4.48 6.14 -16.55
CA LEU A 283 4.23 5.84 -15.15
C LEU A 283 2.98 6.59 -14.71
N GLU A 284 2.06 5.90 -14.04
CA GLU A 284 0.88 6.52 -13.45
C GLU A 284 0.87 6.31 -11.93
N TYR A 285 0.30 7.27 -11.23
CA TYR A 285 0.05 7.23 -9.80
C TYR A 285 -1.39 7.56 -9.52
N GLY A 286 -2.08 6.65 -8.85
CA GLY A 286 -3.49 6.81 -8.53
C GLY A 286 -3.85 6.29 -7.15
N SER A 287 -4.99 6.76 -6.64
CA SER A 287 -5.56 6.25 -5.41
C SER A 287 -7.05 6.09 -5.57
N PRO A 288 -7.61 4.88 -5.36
CA PRO A 288 -9.05 4.68 -5.38
C PRO A 288 -9.77 5.45 -4.27
N ALA A 289 -9.06 5.86 -3.22
CA ALA A 289 -9.64 6.53 -2.07
C ALA A 289 -9.65 8.07 -2.19
N PHE A 290 -8.73 8.66 -2.97
CA PHE A 290 -8.54 10.12 -3.01
C PHE A 290 -8.72 10.73 -4.40
N GLY A 291 -9.01 9.91 -5.43
CA GLY A 291 -9.10 10.37 -6.81
C GLY A 291 -7.73 10.73 -7.41
N ASP A 292 -7.74 11.66 -8.38
CA ASP A 292 -6.55 12.10 -9.09
C ASP A 292 -5.61 12.85 -8.14
N ILE A 293 -4.50 12.22 -7.81
CA ILE A 293 -3.47 12.79 -6.95
C ILE A 293 -2.20 12.96 -7.77
N SER A 294 -1.59 14.12 -7.67
CA SER A 294 -0.33 14.40 -8.37
C SER A 294 0.73 13.34 -8.06
N TYR A 295 1.42 12.86 -9.11
CA TYR A 295 2.54 11.93 -8.98
C TYR A 295 3.58 12.50 -8.00
N PRO A 296 3.99 11.76 -6.96
CA PRO A 296 4.92 12.27 -5.95
C PRO A 296 6.23 12.75 -6.57
N GLN A 297 6.65 13.96 -6.26
CA GLN A 297 7.89 14.57 -6.77
C GLN A 297 7.99 14.62 -8.31
N ARG A 298 6.87 14.71 -9.02
CA ARG A 298 6.75 14.65 -10.48
C ARG A 298 7.79 15.52 -11.20
N ASP A 299 7.87 16.80 -10.88
CA ASP A 299 8.80 17.75 -11.54
C ASP A 299 10.27 17.37 -11.35
N LYS A 300 10.60 16.84 -10.17
CA LYS A 300 11.94 16.33 -9.89
C LYS A 300 12.27 15.11 -10.76
N ILE A 301 11.31 14.19 -10.91
CA ILE A 301 11.46 12.98 -11.70
C ILE A 301 11.64 13.34 -13.19
N ILE A 302 10.78 14.20 -13.74
CA ILE A 302 10.85 14.68 -15.12
C ILE A 302 12.23 15.28 -15.40
N LYS A 303 12.73 16.11 -14.49
CA LYS A 303 14.07 16.70 -14.58
C LYS A 303 15.19 15.67 -14.48
N GLN A 304 15.09 14.72 -13.55
CA GLN A 304 16.10 13.68 -13.35
C GLN A 304 16.20 12.70 -14.53
N LEU A 305 15.09 12.37 -15.14
CA LEU A 305 15.00 11.49 -16.31
C LEU A 305 15.19 12.25 -17.61
N ASN A 306 15.37 13.58 -17.56
CA ASN A 306 15.56 14.47 -18.73
C ASN A 306 14.43 14.35 -19.77
N ILE A 307 13.19 14.19 -19.32
CA ILE A 307 12.01 14.06 -20.17
C ILE A 307 11.69 15.45 -20.75
N LYS A 308 11.51 15.52 -22.07
CA LYS A 308 11.30 16.77 -22.79
C LYS A 308 10.02 16.71 -23.62
N LYS A 309 9.51 17.87 -23.95
CA LYS A 309 8.48 18.04 -25.00
C LYS A 309 8.93 17.47 -26.32
N ARG A 310 8.00 16.94 -27.07
CA ARG A 310 8.14 16.57 -28.47
C ARG A 310 7.55 17.60 -29.40
#